data_32cf7fae269e2969ed34c9da3504915e
#
_entry.id   32cf7fae269e2969ed34c9da3504915e
#
_cell.length_a   1.000
_cell.length_b   1.000
_cell.length_c   1.000
_cell.angle_alpha   90.00
_cell.angle_beta   90.00
_cell.angle_gamma   90.00
#
_symmetry.space_group_name_H-M   'P 1'
#
loop_
_entity.id
_entity.type
_entity.pdbx_description
1 polymer ?
#
loop_
_entity_poly.entity_id
_entity_poly.type
_entity_poly.pdbx_seq_one_letter_code
_entity_poly.pdbx_strand_id
1 'polypeptide(L)'
;MLENIKITNHELVIGLVGAVGSSLSPLTDIVQNLLEQQFNYQVEIIRVSKDILAEFYPYTQNGSAFDRIQHYMDKGNELRRDYQNDFLALQIVKQIYQRRQAWQQQHPKQDIQQRRVAYIVDSLKHEAEIQALRQIYGNGFFQLSLYEAKTARTHALVNKYGMSENNAKILIER
;
A
#
# COMPACT_ATOMS: atom_id res chain seq x y z
N MET A 1 -16.59 -4.76 -16.38
CA MET A 1 -16.36 -3.45 -15.73
C MET A 1 -14.89 -3.02 -15.73
N LEU A 2 -13.94 -3.88 -16.07
CA LEU A 2 -12.49 -3.56 -16.14
C LEU A 2 -11.99 -3.14 -17.54
N GLU A 3 -12.83 -3.24 -18.59
CA GLU A 3 -12.46 -3.03 -19.99
C GLU A 3 -12.11 -1.58 -20.38
N ASN A 4 -12.35 -0.60 -19.49
CA ASN A 4 -12.12 0.82 -19.78
C ASN A 4 -11.05 1.48 -18.90
N ILE A 5 -10.22 0.73 -18.20
CA ILE A 5 -9.08 1.30 -17.47
C ILE A 5 -7.96 1.53 -18.47
N LYS A 6 -7.95 2.70 -19.11
CA LYS A 6 -6.80 3.14 -19.93
C LYS A 6 -5.61 3.41 -19.00
N ILE A 7 -4.64 2.52 -19.06
CA ILE A 7 -3.34 2.73 -18.41
C ILE A 7 -2.56 3.70 -19.30
N THR A 8 -2.17 4.82 -18.75
CA THR A 8 -1.35 5.79 -19.46
C THR A 8 0.12 5.36 -19.41
N ASN A 9 0.88 5.55 -20.47
CA ASN A 9 2.30 5.21 -20.54
C ASN A 9 3.20 5.97 -19.53
N HIS A 10 2.62 6.87 -18.77
CA HIS A 10 3.31 7.73 -17.79
C HIS A 10 2.87 7.48 -16.35
N GLU A 11 2.00 6.51 -16.12
CA GLU A 11 1.56 6.15 -14.78
C GLU A 11 2.29 4.91 -14.30
N LEU A 12 2.80 4.96 -13.05
CA LEU A 12 3.44 3.84 -12.38
C LEU A 12 2.65 3.45 -11.14
N VAL A 13 2.57 2.16 -10.88
CA VAL A 13 2.06 1.59 -9.61
C VAL A 13 3.16 0.74 -9.00
N ILE A 14 3.62 1.12 -7.83
CA ILE A 14 4.72 0.45 -7.13
C ILE A 14 4.19 -0.19 -5.87
N GLY A 15 4.04 -1.52 -5.89
CA GLY A 15 3.59 -2.30 -4.75
C GLY A 15 4.75 -2.66 -3.83
N LEU A 16 4.73 -2.17 -2.59
CA LEU A 16 5.69 -2.54 -1.57
C LEU A 16 5.23 -3.80 -0.85
N VAL A 17 6.13 -4.75 -0.68
CA VAL A 17 5.89 -6.01 0.02
C VAL A 17 6.90 -6.14 1.15
N GLY A 18 6.43 -6.39 2.35
CA GLY A 18 7.27 -6.64 3.51
C GLY A 18 6.49 -7.27 4.65
N ALA A 19 7.17 -8.06 5.45
CA ALA A 19 6.59 -8.64 6.65
C ALA A 19 6.33 -7.55 7.71
N VAL A 20 5.48 -7.84 8.71
CA VAL A 20 5.24 -6.91 9.82
C VAL A 20 6.56 -6.57 10.54
N GLY A 21 6.74 -5.29 10.87
CA GLY A 21 7.97 -4.79 11.48
C GLY A 21 9.08 -4.45 10.49
N SER A 22 8.93 -4.74 9.19
CA SER A 22 9.90 -4.33 8.18
C SER A 22 9.92 -2.81 7.99
N SER A 23 11.08 -2.28 7.63
CA SER A 23 11.35 -0.84 7.45
C SER A 23 10.82 -0.32 6.10
N LEU A 24 9.52 -0.56 5.80
CA LEU A 24 8.91 -0.10 4.55
C LEU A 24 8.82 1.43 4.46
N SER A 25 8.65 2.14 5.58
CA SER A 25 8.56 3.60 5.55
C SER A 25 9.83 4.26 5.00
N PRO A 26 11.05 3.95 5.47
CA PRO A 26 12.27 4.44 4.84
C PRO A 26 12.40 4.07 3.36
N LEU A 27 11.99 2.86 2.97
CA LEU A 27 11.98 2.46 1.55
C LEU A 27 11.00 3.32 0.75
N THR A 28 9.82 3.59 1.28
CA THR A 28 8.83 4.49 0.65
C THR A 28 9.43 5.87 0.41
N ASP A 29 10.08 6.45 1.43
CA ASP A 29 10.69 7.79 1.36
C ASP A 29 11.82 7.84 0.31
N ILE A 30 12.67 6.80 0.23
CA ILE A 30 13.73 6.70 -0.77
C ILE A 30 13.14 6.62 -2.19
N VAL A 31 12.15 5.75 -2.40
CA VAL A 31 11.51 5.57 -3.72
C VAL A 31 10.78 6.85 -4.13
N GLN A 32 10.07 7.50 -3.22
CA GLN A 32 9.42 8.78 -3.47
C GLN A 32 10.43 9.84 -3.91
N ASN A 33 11.48 10.06 -3.12
CA ASN A 33 12.50 11.06 -3.43
C ASN A 33 13.17 10.80 -4.79
N LEU A 34 13.48 9.53 -5.10
CA LEU A 34 14.06 9.15 -6.38
C LEU A 34 13.13 9.51 -7.55
N LEU A 35 11.86 9.14 -7.46
CA LEU A 35 10.87 9.39 -8.50
C LEU A 35 10.62 10.88 -8.72
N GLU A 36 10.52 11.66 -7.64
CA GLU A 36 10.29 13.10 -7.70
C GLU A 36 11.51 13.87 -8.22
N GLN A 37 12.69 13.60 -7.66
CA GLN A 37 13.90 14.39 -7.94
C GLN A 37 14.61 14.01 -9.24
N GLN A 38 14.61 12.72 -9.60
CA GLN A 38 15.36 12.27 -10.78
C GLN A 38 14.48 11.99 -11.99
N PHE A 39 13.23 11.60 -11.77
CA PHE A 39 12.33 11.18 -12.85
C PHE A 39 11.14 12.11 -13.06
N ASN A 40 11.03 13.17 -12.27
CA ASN A 40 9.96 14.18 -12.36
C ASN A 40 8.54 13.56 -12.35
N TYR A 41 8.32 12.58 -11.47
CA TYR A 41 7.01 12.05 -11.17
C TYR A 41 6.36 12.82 -10.01
N GLN A 42 5.06 13.02 -10.09
CA GLN A 42 4.26 13.31 -8.91
C GLN A 42 4.00 12.00 -8.17
N VAL A 43 4.36 11.90 -6.89
CA VAL A 43 4.17 10.68 -6.12
C VAL A 43 2.96 10.78 -5.20
N GLU A 44 2.13 9.76 -5.23
CA GLU A 44 0.99 9.58 -4.33
C GLU A 44 1.10 8.25 -3.58
N ILE A 45 1.04 8.31 -2.25
CA ILE A 45 1.14 7.11 -1.41
C ILE A 45 -0.26 6.63 -1.06
N ILE A 46 -0.49 5.31 -1.19
CA ILE A 46 -1.70 4.61 -0.75
C ILE A 46 -1.29 3.64 0.36
N ARG A 47 -1.67 3.95 1.59
CA ARG A 47 -1.45 3.07 2.73
C ARG A 47 -2.66 2.18 2.92
N VAL A 48 -2.54 0.89 2.62
CA VAL A 48 -3.66 -0.07 2.66
C VAL A 48 -4.39 -0.07 4.00
N SER A 49 -3.66 0.01 5.11
CA SER A 49 -4.29 0.06 6.44
C SER A 49 -5.05 1.35 6.71
N LYS A 50 -4.50 2.51 6.31
CA LYS A 50 -5.04 3.82 6.62
C LYS A 50 -6.09 4.27 5.61
N ASP A 51 -5.81 4.05 4.32
CA ASP A 51 -6.60 4.63 3.23
C ASP A 51 -7.68 3.65 2.72
N ILE A 52 -7.59 2.36 3.09
CA ILE A 52 -8.53 1.33 2.65
C ILE A 52 -9.16 0.63 3.86
N LEU A 53 -8.37 -0.09 4.67
CA LEU A 53 -8.93 -0.86 5.78
C LEU A 53 -9.67 0.02 6.80
N ALA A 54 -9.19 1.24 7.03
CA ALA A 54 -9.84 2.18 7.95
C ALA A 54 -11.20 2.70 7.43
N GLU A 55 -11.47 2.65 6.12
CA GLU A 55 -12.80 2.97 5.57
C GLU A 55 -13.83 1.89 5.96
N PHE A 56 -13.42 0.61 5.94
CA PHE A 56 -14.30 -0.51 6.30
C PHE A 56 -14.37 -0.74 7.81
N TYR A 57 -13.23 -0.59 8.48
CA TYR A 57 -13.05 -0.95 9.89
C TYR A 57 -12.22 0.13 10.62
N PRO A 58 -12.80 1.29 10.91
CA PRO A 58 -12.08 2.36 11.59
C PRO A 58 -11.61 1.90 12.97
N TYR A 59 -10.33 2.11 13.26
CA TYR A 59 -9.78 1.86 14.58
C TYR A 59 -9.99 3.10 15.47
N THR A 60 -10.99 3.05 16.35
CA THR A 60 -11.42 4.18 17.19
C THR A 60 -10.96 4.08 18.64
N GLN A 61 -10.29 2.98 19.01
CA GLN A 61 -9.86 2.75 20.39
C GLN A 61 -8.56 3.53 20.69
N ASN A 62 -8.43 4.01 21.92
CA ASN A 62 -7.18 4.55 22.46
C ASN A 62 -6.21 3.43 22.86
N GLY A 63 -6.03 2.46 21.93
CA GLY A 63 -5.17 1.31 22.16
C GLY A 63 -3.72 1.56 21.76
N SER A 64 -2.87 0.61 22.09
CA SER A 64 -1.46 0.62 21.75
C SER A 64 -1.23 0.45 20.24
N ALA A 65 0.01 0.68 19.80
CA ALA A 65 0.40 0.36 18.42
C ALA A 65 0.22 -1.13 18.08
N PHE A 66 0.42 -2.01 19.07
CA PHE A 66 0.15 -3.44 18.95
C PHE A 66 -1.32 -3.70 18.59
N ASP A 67 -2.26 -3.16 19.36
CA ASP A 67 -3.70 -3.40 19.16
C ASP A 67 -4.14 -2.91 17.77
N ARG A 68 -3.65 -1.74 17.36
CA ARG A 68 -3.97 -1.16 16.05
C ARG A 68 -3.41 -2.00 14.89
N ILE A 69 -2.17 -2.46 14.98
CA ILE A 69 -1.56 -3.30 13.94
C ILE A 69 -2.28 -4.64 13.86
N GLN A 70 -2.54 -5.26 15.02
CA GLN A 70 -3.28 -6.52 15.10
C GLN A 70 -4.67 -6.39 14.48
N HIS A 71 -5.40 -5.32 14.83
CA HIS A 71 -6.72 -5.03 14.28
C HIS A 71 -6.71 -5.03 12.74
N TYR A 72 -5.79 -4.26 12.12
CA TYR A 72 -5.75 -4.19 10.65
C TYR A 72 -5.23 -5.47 9.99
N MET A 73 -4.38 -6.25 10.66
CA MET A 73 -4.00 -7.59 10.17
C MET A 73 -5.21 -8.52 10.14
N ASP A 74 -5.99 -8.56 11.23
CA ASP A 74 -7.17 -9.40 11.34
C ASP A 74 -8.25 -8.98 10.33
N LYS A 75 -8.52 -7.69 10.22
CA LYS A 75 -9.52 -7.16 9.30
C LYS A 75 -9.13 -7.30 7.83
N GLY A 76 -7.86 -7.18 7.51
CA GLY A 76 -7.37 -7.50 6.16
C GLY A 76 -7.56 -8.98 5.80
N ASN A 77 -7.28 -9.89 6.74
CA ASN A 77 -7.51 -11.32 6.55
C ASN A 77 -9.00 -11.67 6.46
N GLU A 78 -9.85 -11.00 7.25
CA GLU A 78 -11.31 -11.15 7.19
C GLU A 78 -11.84 -10.77 5.79
N LEU A 79 -11.48 -9.60 5.26
CA LEU A 79 -11.90 -9.18 3.93
C LEU A 79 -11.46 -10.13 2.82
N ARG A 80 -10.23 -10.65 2.89
CA ARG A 80 -9.76 -11.65 1.90
C ARG A 80 -10.55 -12.95 1.96
N ARG A 81 -10.90 -13.40 3.16
CA ARG A 81 -11.70 -14.63 3.35
C ARG A 81 -13.15 -14.42 2.90
N ASP A 82 -13.76 -13.29 3.23
CA ASP A 82 -15.18 -13.04 3.02
C ASP A 82 -15.51 -12.64 1.57
N TYR A 83 -14.53 -12.07 0.85
CA TYR A 83 -14.68 -11.71 -0.55
C TYR A 83 -13.78 -12.59 -1.44
N GLN A 84 -12.53 -12.15 -1.66
CA GLN A 84 -11.50 -12.88 -2.42
C GLN A 84 -10.12 -12.36 -2.01
N ASN A 85 -9.08 -13.16 -2.27
CA ASN A 85 -7.71 -12.82 -1.89
C ASN A 85 -7.14 -11.56 -2.59
N ASP A 86 -7.72 -11.15 -3.69
CA ASP A 86 -7.37 -9.93 -4.45
C ASP A 86 -8.26 -8.71 -4.12
N PHE A 87 -9.22 -8.84 -3.22
CA PHE A 87 -10.18 -7.79 -2.88
C PHE A 87 -9.50 -6.46 -2.56
N LEU A 88 -8.43 -6.47 -1.76
CA LEU A 88 -7.72 -5.24 -1.41
C LEU A 88 -7.01 -4.62 -2.62
N ALA A 89 -6.55 -5.42 -3.59
CA ALA A 89 -6.03 -4.88 -4.85
C ALA A 89 -7.10 -4.13 -5.64
N LEU A 90 -8.32 -4.64 -5.68
CA LEU A 90 -9.44 -3.95 -6.32
C LEU A 90 -9.80 -2.64 -5.60
N GLN A 91 -9.68 -2.58 -4.28
CA GLN A 91 -9.85 -1.32 -3.53
C GLN A 91 -8.71 -0.33 -3.82
N ILE A 92 -7.47 -0.79 -4.01
CA ILE A 92 -6.36 0.05 -4.47
C ILE A 92 -6.65 0.64 -5.84
N VAL A 93 -7.12 -0.17 -6.78
CA VAL A 93 -7.53 0.30 -8.12
C VAL A 93 -8.64 1.35 -8.04
N LYS A 94 -9.65 1.13 -7.18
CA LYS A 94 -10.71 2.11 -6.90
C LYS A 94 -10.14 3.43 -6.38
N GLN A 95 -9.21 3.39 -5.42
CA GLN A 95 -8.56 4.58 -4.86
C GLN A 95 -7.76 5.33 -5.94
N ILE A 96 -7.00 4.64 -6.77
CA ILE A 96 -6.27 5.26 -7.90
C ILE A 96 -7.25 5.93 -8.86
N TYR A 97 -8.34 5.25 -9.21
CA TYR A 97 -9.39 5.83 -10.07
C TYR A 97 -9.99 7.10 -9.48
N GLN A 98 -10.34 7.10 -8.19
CA GLN A 98 -10.90 8.28 -7.52
C GLN A 98 -9.90 9.45 -7.50
N ARG A 99 -8.63 9.20 -7.26
CA ARG A 99 -7.56 10.22 -7.31
C ARG A 99 -7.37 10.80 -8.71
N ARG A 100 -7.46 9.96 -9.75
CA ARG A 100 -7.45 10.43 -11.16
C ARG A 100 -8.63 11.35 -11.44
N GLN A 101 -9.83 10.97 -11.01
CA GLN A 101 -11.03 11.79 -11.21
C GLN A 101 -10.93 13.14 -10.49
N ALA A 102 -10.48 13.14 -9.24
CA ALA A 102 -10.28 14.36 -8.46
C ALA A 102 -9.25 15.29 -9.13
N TRP A 103 -8.13 14.73 -9.61
CA TRP A 103 -7.12 15.51 -10.33
C TRP A 103 -7.68 16.11 -11.62
N GLN A 104 -8.41 15.34 -12.43
CA GLN A 104 -9.01 15.81 -13.68
C GLN A 104 -10.03 16.93 -13.46
N GLN A 105 -10.81 16.85 -12.38
CA GLN A 105 -11.75 17.92 -12.00
C GLN A 105 -11.04 19.24 -11.65
N GLN A 106 -9.87 19.15 -11.01
CA GLN A 106 -9.04 20.31 -10.66
C GLN A 106 -8.27 20.86 -11.87
N HIS A 107 -8.02 20.01 -12.88
CA HIS A 107 -7.22 20.35 -14.06
C HIS A 107 -7.98 20.03 -15.37
N PRO A 108 -9.15 20.64 -15.61
CA PRO A 108 -10.06 20.25 -16.71
C PRO A 108 -9.48 20.47 -18.12
N LYS A 109 -8.44 21.29 -18.24
CA LYS A 109 -7.78 21.58 -19.53
C LYS A 109 -6.52 20.73 -19.77
N GLN A 110 -6.11 19.93 -18.81
CA GLN A 110 -4.92 19.08 -18.93
C GLN A 110 -5.34 17.65 -19.31
N ASP A 111 -4.55 17.03 -20.16
CA ASP A 111 -4.74 15.62 -20.53
C ASP A 111 -4.15 14.72 -19.42
N ILE A 112 -5.01 13.95 -18.77
CA ILE A 112 -4.60 13.00 -17.73
C ILE A 112 -3.59 11.97 -18.25
N GLN A 113 -3.59 11.68 -19.56
CA GLN A 113 -2.64 10.75 -20.17
C GLN A 113 -1.21 11.29 -20.18
N GLN A 114 -1.02 12.59 -20.06
CA GLN A 114 0.29 13.23 -19.98
C GLN A 114 0.79 13.43 -18.54
N ARG A 115 -0.05 13.11 -17.55
CA ARG A 115 0.31 13.22 -16.14
C ARG A 115 1.34 12.15 -15.79
N ARG A 116 2.51 12.58 -15.33
CA ARG A 116 3.54 11.67 -14.77
C ARG A 116 3.26 11.46 -13.30
N VAL A 117 2.57 10.38 -12.97
CA VAL A 117 2.20 10.04 -11.58
C VAL A 117 2.67 8.63 -11.23
N ALA A 118 3.19 8.47 -10.03
CA ALA A 118 3.53 7.18 -9.44
C ALA A 118 2.74 6.97 -8.16
N TYR A 119 1.99 5.88 -8.08
CA TYR A 119 1.29 5.44 -6.89
C TYR A 119 2.15 4.43 -6.14
N ILE A 120 2.58 4.75 -4.92
CA ILE A 120 3.28 3.80 -4.05
C ILE A 120 2.25 3.17 -3.10
N VAL A 121 2.09 1.86 -3.20
CA VAL A 121 1.14 1.09 -2.38
C VAL A 121 1.88 0.46 -1.20
N ASP A 122 1.62 0.94 0.02
CA ASP A 122 2.21 0.46 1.27
C ASP A 122 1.13 -0.18 2.15
N SER A 123 1.08 -1.50 2.29
CA SER A 123 1.84 -2.57 1.66
C SER A 123 0.91 -3.72 1.22
N LEU A 124 1.32 -4.43 0.17
CA LEU A 124 0.65 -5.65 -0.28
C LEU A 124 1.05 -6.82 0.64
N LYS A 125 0.10 -7.74 0.89
CA LYS A 125 0.29 -8.86 1.82
C LYS A 125 -0.05 -10.23 1.23
N HIS A 126 -0.73 -10.26 0.09
CA HIS A 126 -1.15 -11.50 -0.55
C HIS A 126 -0.72 -11.56 -2.00
N GLU A 127 -0.32 -12.74 -2.47
CA GLU A 127 0.13 -12.94 -3.86
C GLU A 127 -0.96 -12.57 -4.88
N ALA A 128 -2.22 -12.88 -4.60
CA ALA A 128 -3.33 -12.54 -5.48
C ALA A 128 -3.48 -11.02 -5.69
N GLU A 129 -3.13 -10.20 -4.68
CA GLU A 129 -3.10 -8.74 -4.82
C GLU A 129 -2.06 -8.30 -5.84
N ILE A 130 -0.88 -8.91 -5.80
CA ILE A 130 0.23 -8.64 -6.73
C ILE A 130 -0.16 -9.05 -8.15
N GLN A 131 -0.74 -10.25 -8.29
CA GLN A 131 -1.17 -10.77 -9.58
C GLN A 131 -2.27 -9.90 -10.20
N ALA A 132 -3.27 -9.49 -9.42
CA ALA A 132 -4.35 -8.61 -9.87
C ALA A 132 -3.80 -7.25 -10.34
N LEU A 133 -2.92 -6.61 -9.56
CA LEU A 133 -2.32 -5.33 -9.96
C LEU A 133 -1.42 -5.49 -11.19
N ARG A 134 -0.67 -6.59 -11.32
CA ARG A 134 0.13 -6.88 -12.51
C ARG A 134 -0.73 -7.10 -13.75
N GLN A 135 -1.85 -7.79 -13.61
CA GLN A 135 -2.81 -8.00 -14.70
C GLN A 135 -3.45 -6.68 -15.16
N ILE A 136 -3.79 -5.80 -14.20
CA ILE A 136 -4.47 -4.52 -14.50
C ILE A 136 -3.49 -3.49 -15.08
N TYR A 137 -2.30 -3.35 -14.49
CA TYR A 137 -1.35 -2.28 -14.85
C TYR A 137 -0.23 -2.75 -15.79
N GLY A 138 -0.09 -4.05 -16.04
CA GLY A 138 0.89 -4.61 -16.97
C GLY A 138 2.31 -4.10 -16.69
N ASN A 139 2.94 -3.50 -17.68
CA ASN A 139 4.30 -2.96 -17.60
C ASN A 139 4.40 -1.69 -16.71
N GLY A 140 3.29 -1.10 -16.30
CA GLY A 140 3.24 0.03 -15.35
C GLY A 140 3.28 -0.42 -13.88
N PHE A 141 3.21 -1.73 -13.61
CA PHE A 141 3.27 -2.25 -12.24
C PHE A 141 4.66 -2.79 -11.89
N PHE A 142 5.20 -2.30 -10.78
CA PHE A 142 6.47 -2.75 -10.20
C PHE A 142 6.24 -3.23 -8.77
N GLN A 143 6.90 -4.34 -8.43
CA GLN A 143 6.91 -4.87 -7.07
C GLN A 143 8.30 -4.68 -6.45
N LEU A 144 8.33 -4.08 -5.27
CA LEU A 144 9.52 -4.00 -4.44
C LEU A 144 9.30 -4.78 -3.15
N SER A 145 10.11 -5.80 -2.94
CA SER A 145 10.03 -6.65 -1.75
C SER A 145 11.20 -6.37 -0.82
N LEU A 146 10.90 -6.06 0.45
CA LEU A 146 11.89 -5.86 1.49
C LEU A 146 11.92 -7.07 2.42
N TYR A 147 13.10 -7.69 2.51
CA TYR A 147 13.36 -8.74 3.48
C TYR A 147 14.20 -8.21 4.63
N GLU A 148 13.76 -8.45 5.85
CA GLU A 148 14.51 -8.19 7.07
C GLU A 148 14.40 -9.38 8.02
N ALA A 149 15.50 -9.68 8.72
CA ALA A 149 15.55 -10.76 9.70
C ALA A 149 14.52 -10.54 10.84
N LYS A 150 13.98 -11.62 11.41
CA LYS A 150 13.03 -11.54 12.53
C LYS A 150 13.52 -10.67 13.68
N THR A 151 14.80 -10.80 14.04
CA THR A 151 15.43 -10.01 15.11
C THR A 151 15.38 -8.51 14.83
N ALA A 152 15.72 -8.09 13.61
CA ALA A 152 15.67 -6.68 13.21
C ALA A 152 14.22 -6.15 13.24
N ARG A 153 13.25 -6.93 12.75
CA ARG A 153 11.83 -6.57 12.78
C ARG A 153 11.27 -6.48 14.20
N THR A 154 11.65 -7.42 15.09
CA THR A 154 11.29 -7.35 16.52
C THR A 154 11.83 -6.07 17.15
N HIS A 155 13.11 -5.78 16.92
CA HIS A 155 13.76 -4.58 17.43
C HIS A 155 13.09 -3.29 16.92
N ALA A 156 12.71 -3.26 15.64
CA ALA A 156 11.98 -2.13 15.06
C ALA A 156 10.60 -1.94 15.73
N LEU A 157 9.83 -3.00 15.97
CA LEU A 157 8.54 -2.92 16.65
C LEU A 157 8.68 -2.44 18.12
N VAL A 158 9.70 -2.91 18.82
CA VAL A 158 9.95 -2.47 20.21
C VAL A 158 10.36 -1.00 20.25
N ASN A 159 11.37 -0.60 19.48
CA ASN A 159 11.97 0.73 19.59
C ASN A 159 11.15 1.84 18.91
N LYS A 160 10.58 1.55 17.74
CA LYS A 160 9.84 2.56 16.96
C LYS A 160 8.40 2.71 17.45
N TYR A 161 7.78 1.63 17.90
CA TYR A 161 6.37 1.62 18.29
C TYR A 161 6.13 1.44 19.79
N GLY A 162 7.19 1.32 20.60
CA GLY A 162 7.09 1.18 22.06
C GLY A 162 6.44 -0.12 22.52
N MET A 163 6.53 -1.19 21.70
CA MET A 163 5.92 -2.47 22.05
C MET A 163 6.77 -3.25 23.05
N SER A 164 6.13 -4.10 23.85
CA SER A 164 6.87 -5.15 24.56
C SER A 164 7.45 -6.17 23.57
N GLU A 165 8.56 -6.82 23.93
CA GLU A 165 9.12 -7.89 23.09
C GLU A 165 8.13 -9.01 22.82
N ASN A 166 7.29 -9.35 23.81
CA ASN A 166 6.26 -10.37 23.67
C ASN A 166 5.22 -9.98 22.61
N ASN A 167 4.72 -8.75 22.64
CA ASN A 167 3.77 -8.24 21.65
C ASN A 167 4.38 -8.19 20.24
N ALA A 168 5.65 -7.77 20.14
CA ALA A 168 6.36 -7.78 18.86
C ALA A 168 6.50 -9.20 18.27
N LYS A 169 6.86 -10.19 19.11
CA LYS A 169 6.94 -11.61 18.71
C LYS A 169 5.58 -12.14 18.24
N ILE A 170 4.50 -11.87 18.99
CA ILE A 170 3.14 -12.28 18.60
C ILE A 170 2.79 -11.77 17.18
N LEU A 171 3.08 -10.50 16.85
CA LEU A 171 2.80 -9.97 15.51
C LEU A 171 3.66 -10.61 14.42
N ILE A 172 4.91 -10.96 14.73
CA ILE A 172 5.87 -11.50 13.75
C ILE A 172 5.59 -12.98 13.43
N GLU A 173 5.00 -13.72 14.36
CA GLU A 173 4.72 -15.16 14.23
C GLU A 173 3.35 -15.44 13.59
N ARG A 174 2.56 -14.43 13.32
CA ARG A 174 1.28 -14.51 12.60
C ARG A 174 1.48 -14.57 11.09
#